data_47212e12e40a2ffc77f557529e41dfda
#
_entry.id   47212e12e40a2ffc77f557529e41dfda
#
_cell.length_a   1.000
_cell.length_b   1.000
_cell.length_c   1.000
_cell.angle_alpha   90.00
_cell.angle_beta   90.00
_cell.angle_gamma   90.00
#
_symmetry.space_group_name_H-M   'P 1'
#
loop_
_entity.id
_entity.type
_entity.pdbx_description
1 polymer ?
#
loop_
_entity_poly.entity_id
_entity_poly.type
_entity_poly.pdbx_seq_one_letter_code
_entity_poly.pdbx_strand_id
1 'polypeptide(L)'
;MSVDILFTGGAVRTFDHEAAWVEAIGVTNGRISYLGTSADAPSARVTHDLAGRLVTPGIIDSHNHLLLGFDDEAVSLEGAQTLDEIRQRIRNHAQEHPDLRWICAENAVYSVVQGRRPDAGDLDGLTDKPIFITTYDQHSVWLNRAAITSLGLDTGSSIAWGNPERDSVTGRATGWVTDFYTSAMTRAGLTALQRDIPLYSPDRRYRKLASSLDLAAQSGITTVVEPQVPLAELDLMYRAERDGRMRSRVITALYHPVGADAAFRSDLREAVDGAPQSSRLRLGPLKLYADDVIEPHTAAMLSDYANRPGHRGRPTLPPTEFAKLLTELDRMGFKTHTHATGDWGVRVALDAIEEAGRINQTRDRRHGIVHVECLAPEDLPRFRELGVVAAMQPRHCSPDLVAGTWMDNVGEERWSRAWRFNSLIKSGAHVAFSSDWQVGEMDPLVGVYSAMTRAGLDGRDSWTVDERVGLDATLEAYTRGGAWAWHSENELGQLRIGAAADLVVWSENLYNLSPAEILEQRADLTMVGGEVIHDAQNELVSG
;
A
#
# COMPACT_ATOMS: atom_id res chain seq x y z
N MET A 1 -14.92 39.44 1.03
CA MET A 1 -13.62 39.17 1.68
C MET A 1 -12.70 38.61 0.59
N SER A 2 -11.40 38.95 0.59
CA SER A 2 -10.45 38.39 -0.35
C SER A 2 -9.98 37.02 0.14
N VAL A 3 -9.72 36.09 -0.78
CA VAL A 3 -9.10 34.78 -0.49
C VAL A 3 -7.63 34.78 -0.87
N ASP A 4 -6.84 33.82 -0.34
CA ASP A 4 -5.40 33.73 -0.66
C ASP A 4 -5.21 33.18 -2.07
N ILE A 5 -5.87 32.07 -2.37
CA ILE A 5 -5.83 31.37 -3.66
C ILE A 5 -7.25 31.12 -4.13
N LEU A 6 -7.53 31.35 -5.40
CA LEU A 6 -8.80 31.08 -6.04
C LEU A 6 -8.59 30.28 -7.32
N PHE A 7 -9.27 29.17 -7.45
CA PHE A 7 -9.38 28.38 -8.67
C PHE A 7 -10.75 28.64 -9.29
N THR A 8 -10.81 28.95 -10.58
CA THR A 8 -12.05 29.31 -11.32
C THR A 8 -12.14 28.55 -12.64
N GLY A 9 -13.31 28.51 -13.25
CA GLY A 9 -13.50 28.00 -14.61
C GLY A 9 -13.29 26.49 -14.74
N GLY A 10 -13.50 25.71 -13.67
CA GLY A 10 -13.30 24.27 -13.67
C GLY A 10 -14.53 23.46 -13.33
N ALA A 11 -14.34 22.15 -13.24
CA ALA A 11 -15.29 21.18 -12.72
C ALA A 11 -14.81 20.73 -11.33
N VAL A 12 -15.38 21.26 -10.26
CA VAL A 12 -14.98 20.93 -8.89
C VAL A 12 -15.95 19.89 -8.33
N ARG A 13 -15.48 18.62 -8.20
CA ARG A 13 -16.24 17.53 -7.56
C ARG A 13 -15.94 17.54 -6.06
N THR A 14 -16.90 17.96 -5.25
CA THR A 14 -16.67 18.19 -3.82
C THR A 14 -16.81 16.95 -2.95
N PHE A 15 -17.59 15.97 -3.38
CA PHE A 15 -18.13 14.85 -2.59
C PHE A 15 -18.92 15.29 -1.35
N ASP A 16 -19.30 16.58 -1.27
CA ASP A 16 -20.28 17.08 -0.30
C ASP A 16 -21.69 16.88 -0.85
N HIS A 17 -22.62 16.47 0.01
CA HIS A 17 -24.02 16.25 -0.39
C HIS A 17 -24.77 17.55 -0.67
N GLU A 18 -24.37 18.68 -0.07
CA GLU A 18 -25.04 19.96 -0.22
C GLU A 18 -24.63 20.68 -1.52
N ALA A 19 -23.39 20.49 -1.96
CA ALA A 19 -22.82 21.18 -3.13
C ALA A 19 -21.92 20.23 -3.93
N ALA A 20 -22.50 19.17 -4.49
CA ALA A 20 -21.75 18.08 -5.13
C ALA A 20 -20.81 18.53 -6.27
N TRP A 21 -21.19 19.60 -7.00
CA TRP A 21 -20.41 20.20 -8.08
C TRP A 21 -20.45 21.72 -7.99
N VAL A 22 -19.29 22.36 -8.14
CA VAL A 22 -19.14 23.82 -8.25
C VAL A 22 -18.13 24.17 -9.35
N GLU A 23 -18.02 25.45 -9.72
CA GLU A 23 -17.11 25.93 -10.77
C GLU A 23 -15.83 26.55 -10.22
N ALA A 24 -15.85 26.95 -8.95
CA ALA A 24 -14.75 27.65 -8.33
C ALA A 24 -14.57 27.25 -6.86
N ILE A 25 -13.32 27.27 -6.40
CA ILE A 25 -12.92 27.00 -5.01
C ILE A 25 -11.90 28.04 -4.55
N GLY A 26 -12.15 28.65 -3.38
CA GLY A 26 -11.26 29.62 -2.74
C GLY A 26 -10.68 29.10 -1.43
N VAL A 27 -9.40 29.39 -1.23
CA VAL A 27 -8.63 28.97 -0.06
C VAL A 27 -8.16 30.19 0.72
N THR A 28 -8.31 30.15 2.06
CA THR A 28 -7.81 31.18 2.98
C THR A 28 -7.22 30.49 4.21
N ASN A 29 -5.97 30.86 4.55
CA ASN A 29 -5.27 30.28 5.71
C ASN A 29 -5.29 28.74 5.73
N GLY A 30 -5.08 28.12 4.57
CA GLY A 30 -5.02 26.66 4.42
C GLY A 30 -6.36 25.94 4.48
N ARG A 31 -7.48 26.67 4.49
CA ARG A 31 -8.85 26.11 4.55
C ARG A 31 -9.69 26.56 3.37
N ILE A 32 -10.64 25.73 2.98
CA ILE A 32 -11.63 26.08 1.97
C ILE A 32 -12.55 27.16 2.54
N SER A 33 -12.59 28.31 1.89
CA SER A 33 -13.38 29.47 2.32
C SER A 33 -14.43 29.90 1.30
N TYR A 34 -14.37 29.38 0.08
CA TYR A 34 -15.38 29.63 -0.97
C TYR A 34 -15.59 28.36 -1.80
N LEU A 35 -16.83 28.08 -2.11
CA LEU A 35 -17.31 27.08 -3.08
C LEU A 35 -18.53 27.68 -3.78
N GLY A 36 -18.51 27.77 -5.11
CA GLY A 36 -19.61 28.37 -5.86
C GLY A 36 -19.31 28.52 -7.35
N THR A 37 -19.98 29.48 -7.98
CA THR A 37 -19.78 29.83 -9.37
C THR A 37 -18.52 30.69 -9.55
N SER A 38 -17.95 30.67 -10.73
CA SER A 38 -16.82 31.57 -11.07
C SER A 38 -17.25 33.03 -11.11
N ALA A 39 -18.51 33.30 -11.45
CA ALA A 39 -19.05 34.65 -11.55
C ALA A 39 -19.22 35.36 -10.19
N ASP A 40 -19.55 34.57 -9.14
CA ASP A 40 -19.76 35.10 -7.78
C ASP A 40 -18.51 34.99 -6.91
N ALA A 41 -17.38 34.55 -7.51
CA ALA A 41 -16.17 34.31 -6.76
C ALA A 41 -15.57 35.59 -6.16
N PRO A 42 -15.05 35.53 -4.92
CA PRO A 42 -14.40 36.67 -4.29
C PRO A 42 -13.11 37.07 -5.00
N SER A 43 -12.63 38.29 -4.75
CA SER A 43 -11.27 38.67 -5.15
C SER A 43 -10.23 37.80 -4.45
N ALA A 44 -9.12 37.53 -5.09
CA ALA A 44 -8.05 36.69 -4.57
C ALA A 44 -6.68 37.36 -4.70
N ARG A 45 -5.72 36.92 -3.87
CA ARG A 45 -4.31 37.29 -4.03
C ARG A 45 -3.69 36.63 -5.26
N VAL A 46 -4.04 35.35 -5.49
CA VAL A 46 -3.65 34.55 -6.67
C VAL A 46 -4.89 33.89 -7.24
N THR A 47 -5.08 33.98 -8.56
CA THR A 47 -6.21 33.32 -9.25
C THR A 47 -5.66 32.39 -10.33
N HIS A 48 -6.17 31.16 -10.34
CA HIS A 48 -5.91 30.15 -11.35
C HIS A 48 -7.15 29.89 -12.19
N ASP A 49 -6.99 29.91 -13.51
CA ASP A 49 -7.99 29.40 -14.44
C ASP A 49 -7.78 27.89 -14.62
N LEU A 50 -8.77 27.12 -14.22
CA LEU A 50 -8.78 25.67 -14.38
C LEU A 50 -9.00 25.23 -15.83
N ALA A 51 -9.50 26.12 -16.70
CA ALA A 51 -9.79 25.82 -18.11
C ALA A 51 -10.62 24.54 -18.30
N GLY A 52 -11.60 24.27 -17.45
CA GLY A 52 -12.44 23.07 -17.49
C GLY A 52 -11.86 21.83 -16.80
N ARG A 53 -10.64 21.89 -16.29
CA ARG A 53 -10.00 20.78 -15.57
C ARG A 53 -10.78 20.38 -14.32
N LEU A 54 -10.65 19.09 -13.94
CA LEU A 54 -11.29 18.56 -12.73
C LEU A 54 -10.49 18.90 -11.49
N VAL A 55 -11.19 19.32 -10.44
CA VAL A 55 -10.68 19.38 -9.06
C VAL A 55 -11.43 18.37 -8.21
N THR A 56 -10.69 17.57 -7.43
CA THR A 56 -11.23 16.66 -6.42
C THR A 56 -10.62 16.94 -5.06
N PRO A 57 -11.22 16.43 -3.94
CA PRO A 57 -10.46 16.28 -2.71
C PRO A 57 -9.17 15.50 -2.99
N GLY A 58 -8.14 15.78 -2.21
CA GLY A 58 -6.88 15.05 -2.29
C GLY A 58 -7.07 13.55 -2.06
N ILE A 59 -6.33 12.76 -2.82
CA ILE A 59 -6.33 11.30 -2.69
C ILE A 59 -5.78 10.89 -1.33
N ILE A 60 -6.46 9.95 -0.68
CA ILE A 60 -6.01 9.29 0.55
C ILE A 60 -5.66 7.85 0.20
N ASP A 61 -4.38 7.59 0.05
CA ASP A 61 -3.87 6.24 -0.18
C ASP A 61 -3.82 5.48 1.15
N SER A 62 -4.80 4.60 1.36
CA SER A 62 -5.04 3.95 2.65
C SER A 62 -4.09 2.79 2.98
N HIS A 63 -3.13 2.48 2.10
CA HIS A 63 -2.11 1.44 2.30
C HIS A 63 -0.99 1.60 1.26
N ASN A 64 0.18 2.07 1.68
CA ASN A 64 1.29 2.39 0.78
C ASN A 64 2.62 2.28 1.53
N HIS A 65 3.49 1.38 1.10
CA HIS A 65 4.77 1.10 1.73
C HIS A 65 5.85 2.12 1.34
N LEU A 66 5.77 3.33 1.88
CA LEU A 66 6.73 4.42 1.62
C LEU A 66 8.19 4.02 1.85
N LEU A 67 8.44 3.13 2.81
CA LEU A 67 9.79 2.63 3.11
C LEU A 67 10.36 1.70 2.03
N LEU A 68 9.55 1.24 1.07
CA LEU A 68 9.98 0.41 -0.06
C LEU A 68 10.37 1.20 -1.31
N GLY A 69 10.33 2.52 -1.30
CA GLY A 69 10.60 3.42 -2.42
C GLY A 69 11.79 3.05 -3.31
N PHE A 70 11.98 3.77 -4.38
CA PHE A 70 13.07 3.51 -5.33
C PHE A 70 14.45 3.74 -4.71
N ASP A 71 15.39 2.89 -5.12
CA ASP A 71 16.80 3.00 -4.78
C ASP A 71 17.61 2.99 -6.08
N ASP A 72 18.27 4.10 -6.41
CA ASP A 72 19.09 4.29 -7.62
C ASP A 72 20.35 3.42 -7.66
N GLU A 73 20.78 2.88 -6.51
CA GLU A 73 21.86 1.92 -6.41
C GLU A 73 21.40 0.45 -6.49
N ALA A 74 20.10 0.18 -6.67
CA ALA A 74 19.55 -1.15 -6.86
C ALA A 74 19.07 -1.36 -8.31
N VAL A 75 19.12 -2.61 -8.76
CA VAL A 75 18.59 -3.00 -10.08
C VAL A 75 17.09 -3.11 -10.00
N SER A 76 16.34 -2.30 -10.74
CA SER A 76 14.92 -2.56 -10.94
C SER A 76 14.72 -3.75 -11.87
N LEU A 77 13.99 -4.76 -11.40
CA LEU A 77 13.56 -5.90 -12.21
C LEU A 77 12.10 -5.78 -12.65
N GLU A 78 11.48 -4.64 -12.37
CA GLU A 78 10.11 -4.35 -12.82
C GLU A 78 9.99 -4.55 -14.33
N GLY A 79 8.92 -5.24 -14.76
CA GLY A 79 8.66 -5.57 -16.16
C GLY A 79 9.55 -6.67 -16.76
N ALA A 80 10.52 -7.23 -16.02
CA ALA A 80 11.28 -8.38 -16.51
C ALA A 80 10.41 -9.64 -16.52
N GLN A 81 10.25 -10.24 -17.70
CA GLN A 81 9.39 -11.41 -17.91
C GLN A 81 10.18 -12.72 -18.03
N THR A 82 11.49 -12.65 -18.19
CA THR A 82 12.35 -13.81 -18.41
C THR A 82 13.59 -13.79 -17.52
N LEU A 83 14.11 -14.98 -17.22
CA LEU A 83 15.36 -15.14 -16.48
C LEU A 83 16.55 -14.47 -17.18
N ASP A 84 16.57 -14.48 -18.51
CA ASP A 84 17.66 -13.88 -19.29
C ASP A 84 17.66 -12.35 -19.21
N GLU A 85 16.48 -11.72 -19.14
CA GLU A 85 16.36 -10.27 -18.89
C GLU A 85 16.88 -9.90 -17.50
N ILE A 86 16.52 -10.67 -16.45
CA ILE A 86 17.05 -10.50 -15.10
C ILE A 86 18.57 -10.60 -15.11
N ARG A 87 19.12 -11.65 -15.71
CA ARG A 87 20.56 -11.88 -15.81
C ARG A 87 21.26 -10.73 -16.53
N GLN A 88 20.67 -10.21 -17.61
CA GLN A 88 21.25 -9.13 -18.39
C GLN A 88 21.29 -7.82 -17.60
N ARG A 89 20.17 -7.46 -16.92
CA ARG A 89 20.11 -6.25 -16.08
C ARG A 89 21.16 -6.32 -14.95
N ILE A 90 21.29 -7.46 -14.28
CA ILE A 90 22.28 -7.67 -13.20
C ILE A 90 23.71 -7.54 -13.73
N ARG A 91 24.04 -8.15 -14.89
CA ARG A 91 25.39 -8.04 -15.48
C ARG A 91 25.73 -6.59 -15.83
N ASN A 92 24.81 -5.89 -16.49
CA ASN A 92 25.02 -4.50 -16.89
C ASN A 92 25.29 -3.64 -15.65
N HIS A 93 24.45 -3.74 -14.63
CA HIS A 93 24.60 -2.97 -13.40
C HIS A 93 25.91 -3.30 -12.66
N ALA A 94 26.31 -4.57 -12.61
CA ALA A 94 27.56 -4.98 -11.98
C ALA A 94 28.79 -4.44 -12.73
N GLN A 95 28.70 -4.23 -14.05
CA GLN A 95 29.76 -3.65 -14.89
C GLN A 95 29.79 -2.11 -14.75
N GLU A 96 28.64 -1.46 -14.70
CA GLU A 96 28.50 -0.02 -14.55
C GLU A 96 28.91 0.47 -13.14
N HIS A 97 28.76 -0.41 -12.13
CA HIS A 97 29.04 -0.11 -10.72
C HIS A 97 30.11 -1.08 -10.13
N PRO A 98 31.36 -1.01 -10.58
CA PRO A 98 32.43 -1.93 -10.15
C PRO A 98 32.75 -1.83 -8.66
N ASP A 99 32.50 -0.70 -8.02
CA ASP A 99 32.83 -0.44 -6.61
C ASP A 99 31.79 -0.99 -5.62
N LEU A 100 30.58 -1.38 -6.08
CA LEU A 100 29.58 -1.98 -5.22
C LEU A 100 30.07 -3.32 -4.68
N ARG A 101 29.90 -3.55 -3.39
CA ARG A 101 30.24 -4.83 -2.73
C ARG A 101 29.17 -5.89 -2.92
N TRP A 102 27.92 -5.50 -3.05
CA TRP A 102 26.75 -6.32 -3.30
C TRP A 102 26.01 -5.79 -4.52
N ILE A 103 25.45 -6.68 -5.30
CA ILE A 103 24.45 -6.32 -6.30
C ILE A 103 23.09 -6.61 -5.68
N CYS A 104 22.35 -5.55 -5.40
CA CYS A 104 20.97 -5.64 -4.90
C CYS A 104 20.00 -5.40 -6.05
N ALA A 105 18.94 -6.19 -6.12
CA ALA A 105 17.88 -6.03 -7.12
C ALA A 105 16.51 -6.18 -6.45
N GLU A 106 15.50 -5.56 -7.03
CA GLU A 106 14.15 -5.53 -6.48
C GLU A 106 13.11 -5.84 -7.56
N ASN A 107 11.95 -6.31 -7.13
CA ASN A 107 10.76 -6.55 -7.97
C ASN A 107 10.91 -7.73 -8.96
N ALA A 108 11.57 -8.83 -8.55
CA ALA A 108 11.55 -10.06 -9.34
C ALA A 108 10.18 -10.73 -9.27
N VAL A 109 9.63 -11.15 -10.42
CA VAL A 109 8.40 -11.94 -10.46
C VAL A 109 8.71 -13.43 -10.43
N TYR A 110 7.84 -14.22 -9.80
CA TYR A 110 8.02 -15.67 -9.64
C TYR A 110 8.04 -16.44 -10.98
N SER A 111 7.31 -15.93 -11.97
CA SER A 111 7.09 -16.58 -13.26
C SER A 111 8.32 -16.64 -14.17
N VAL A 112 9.39 -15.92 -13.87
CA VAL A 112 10.62 -15.88 -14.68
C VAL A 112 11.33 -17.25 -14.75
N VAL A 113 11.02 -18.14 -13.81
CA VAL A 113 11.52 -19.52 -13.79
C VAL A 113 10.33 -20.46 -13.83
N GLN A 114 10.00 -20.95 -15.01
CA GLN A 114 8.83 -21.81 -15.21
C GLN A 114 8.97 -23.18 -14.53
N GLY A 115 7.89 -23.61 -13.83
CA GLY A 115 7.75 -24.98 -13.30
C GLY A 115 8.63 -25.35 -12.12
N ARG A 116 9.46 -24.43 -11.59
CA ARG A 116 10.29 -24.63 -10.41
C ARG A 116 10.47 -23.34 -9.61
N ARG A 117 11.04 -23.44 -8.44
CA ARG A 117 11.51 -22.24 -7.70
C ARG A 117 12.86 -21.76 -8.26
N PRO A 118 13.12 -20.43 -8.19
CA PRO A 118 14.45 -19.89 -8.44
C PRO A 118 15.49 -20.48 -7.48
N ASP A 119 16.72 -20.65 -7.94
CA ASP A 119 17.82 -21.11 -7.11
C ASP A 119 19.13 -20.34 -7.40
N ALA A 120 20.15 -20.55 -6.58
CA ALA A 120 21.43 -19.86 -6.71
C ALA A 120 22.11 -20.07 -8.08
N GLY A 121 21.93 -21.26 -8.68
CA GLY A 121 22.52 -21.59 -9.99
C GLY A 121 21.99 -20.71 -11.12
N ASP A 122 20.80 -20.16 -10.98
CA ASP A 122 20.24 -19.23 -11.94
C ASP A 122 21.01 -17.89 -12.01
N LEU A 123 21.67 -17.51 -10.92
CA LEU A 123 22.40 -16.26 -10.76
C LEU A 123 23.93 -16.43 -10.74
N ASP A 124 24.41 -17.68 -10.66
CA ASP A 124 25.85 -17.94 -10.58
C ASP A 124 26.56 -17.57 -11.89
N GLY A 125 27.77 -17.03 -11.78
CA GLY A 125 28.58 -16.62 -12.93
C GLY A 125 28.18 -15.30 -13.59
N LEU A 126 27.20 -14.57 -13.05
CA LEU A 126 26.86 -13.24 -13.53
C LEU A 126 27.88 -12.19 -13.07
N THR A 127 28.38 -12.35 -11.86
CA THR A 127 29.40 -11.55 -11.22
C THR A 127 30.03 -12.35 -10.07
N ASP A 128 31.23 -11.97 -9.63
CA ASP A 128 31.88 -12.54 -8.44
C ASP A 128 31.30 -11.97 -7.13
N LYS A 129 30.46 -10.96 -7.23
CA LYS A 129 29.86 -10.29 -6.07
C LYS A 129 28.64 -11.07 -5.55
N PRO A 130 28.33 -10.96 -4.25
CA PRO A 130 27.06 -11.40 -3.70
C PRO A 130 25.88 -10.69 -4.38
N ILE A 131 24.83 -11.45 -4.73
CA ILE A 131 23.59 -10.94 -5.31
C ILE A 131 22.46 -11.20 -4.32
N PHE A 132 21.67 -10.15 -4.05
CA PHE A 132 20.48 -10.16 -3.22
C PHE A 132 19.30 -9.59 -4.02
N ILE A 133 18.27 -10.38 -4.26
CA ILE A 133 17.09 -9.97 -5.05
C ILE A 133 15.86 -10.15 -4.18
N THR A 134 15.01 -9.12 -4.04
CA THR A 134 13.68 -9.26 -3.46
C THR A 134 12.65 -9.54 -4.54
N THR A 135 11.63 -10.33 -4.22
CA THR A 135 10.44 -10.47 -5.06
C THR A 135 9.58 -9.19 -5.00
N TYR A 136 8.71 -9.00 -6.00
CA TYR A 136 7.86 -7.80 -6.10
C TYR A 136 6.93 -7.60 -4.87
N ASP A 137 6.49 -8.71 -4.29
CA ASP A 137 5.64 -8.74 -3.08
C ASP A 137 6.43 -8.69 -1.77
N GLN A 138 7.77 -8.67 -1.84
CA GLN A 138 8.69 -8.66 -0.70
C GLN A 138 8.61 -9.93 0.19
N HIS A 139 7.89 -10.98 -0.19
CA HIS A 139 7.75 -12.18 0.64
C HIS A 139 8.91 -13.17 0.51
N SER A 140 9.73 -13.04 -0.53
CA SER A 140 10.87 -13.93 -0.76
C SER A 140 12.13 -13.18 -1.20
N VAL A 141 13.29 -13.86 -0.99
CA VAL A 141 14.59 -13.37 -1.44
C VAL A 141 15.30 -14.46 -2.25
N TRP A 142 16.00 -14.04 -3.27
CA TRP A 142 16.78 -14.87 -4.15
C TRP A 142 18.27 -14.50 -4.11
N LEU A 143 19.12 -15.45 -3.77
CA LEU A 143 20.55 -15.28 -3.50
C LEU A 143 21.39 -16.12 -4.48
N ASN A 144 22.53 -15.58 -4.96
CA ASN A 144 23.53 -16.38 -5.64
C ASN A 144 24.45 -17.12 -4.63
N ARG A 145 25.34 -17.96 -5.13
CA ARG A 145 26.28 -18.73 -4.28
C ARG A 145 27.22 -17.82 -3.48
N ALA A 146 27.67 -16.72 -4.04
CA ALA A 146 28.52 -15.76 -3.35
C ALA A 146 27.79 -15.13 -2.14
N ALA A 147 26.50 -14.81 -2.26
CA ALA A 147 25.68 -14.31 -1.16
C ALA A 147 25.46 -15.39 -0.08
N ILE A 148 25.15 -16.63 -0.47
CA ILE A 148 25.00 -17.76 0.45
C ILE A 148 26.27 -17.92 1.30
N THR A 149 27.44 -17.87 0.67
CA THR A 149 28.73 -17.99 1.36
C THR A 149 29.01 -16.80 2.25
N SER A 150 28.76 -15.58 1.77
CA SER A 150 28.96 -14.33 2.56
C SER A 150 28.09 -14.30 3.82
N LEU A 151 26.88 -14.85 3.75
CA LEU A 151 25.93 -14.95 4.88
C LEU A 151 26.15 -16.20 5.76
N GLY A 152 27.11 -17.07 5.42
CA GLY A 152 27.39 -18.29 6.18
C GLY A 152 26.28 -19.36 6.09
N LEU A 153 25.40 -19.30 5.09
CA LEU A 153 24.27 -20.23 4.97
C LEU A 153 24.67 -21.65 4.55
N ASP A 154 25.85 -21.82 3.96
CA ASP A 154 26.41 -23.14 3.61
C ASP A 154 26.66 -24.02 4.84
N THR A 155 26.92 -23.45 5.99
CA THR A 155 27.28 -24.15 7.24
C THR A 155 26.07 -24.52 8.10
N GLY A 156 24.86 -24.38 7.60
CA GLY A 156 23.64 -24.68 8.34
C GLY A 156 23.16 -23.53 9.24
N SER A 157 23.78 -22.35 9.15
CA SER A 157 23.38 -21.16 9.90
C SER A 157 21.95 -20.73 9.56
N SER A 158 21.25 -20.19 10.53
CA SER A 158 19.97 -19.48 10.36
C SER A 158 20.21 -17.99 10.18
N ILE A 159 19.29 -17.32 9.52
CA ILE A 159 19.22 -15.85 9.44
C ILE A 159 17.96 -15.36 10.16
N ALA A 160 18.03 -14.18 10.72
CA ALA A 160 16.90 -13.63 11.48
C ALA A 160 15.81 -13.02 10.59
N TRP A 161 16.09 -12.80 9.30
CA TRP A 161 15.22 -12.10 8.35
C TRP A 161 14.56 -13.02 7.30
N GLY A 162 14.47 -14.34 7.57
CA GLY A 162 13.77 -15.28 6.68
C GLY A 162 14.17 -16.73 6.92
N ASN A 163 13.52 -17.63 6.18
CA ASN A 163 13.75 -19.06 6.24
C ASN A 163 14.48 -19.54 4.97
N PRO A 164 15.82 -19.78 5.02
CA PRO A 164 16.55 -20.31 3.88
C PRO A 164 16.08 -21.71 3.51
N GLU A 165 15.64 -21.89 2.26
CA GLU A 165 15.30 -23.20 1.74
C GLU A 165 16.56 -24.04 1.55
N ARG A 166 16.45 -25.35 1.85
CA ARG A 166 17.56 -26.29 1.71
C ARG A 166 17.21 -27.44 0.79
N ASP A 167 18.16 -27.81 -0.02
CA ASP A 167 18.06 -29.02 -0.84
C ASP A 167 17.89 -30.25 0.06
N SER A 168 16.86 -31.04 -0.20
CA SER A 168 16.47 -32.19 0.64
C SER A 168 17.49 -33.35 0.66
N VAL A 169 18.38 -33.42 -0.35
CA VAL A 169 19.40 -34.47 -0.47
C VAL A 169 20.70 -34.03 0.14
N THR A 170 21.16 -32.83 -0.17
CA THR A 170 22.46 -32.31 0.22
C THR A 170 22.47 -31.49 1.50
N GLY A 171 21.29 -30.99 1.94
CA GLY A 171 21.14 -30.06 3.06
C GLY A 171 21.66 -28.64 2.80
N ARG A 172 22.17 -28.36 1.59
CA ARG A 172 22.75 -27.05 1.24
C ARG A 172 21.66 -26.04 0.97
N ALA A 173 21.92 -24.76 1.27
CA ALA A 173 21.01 -23.68 0.92
C ALA A 173 20.84 -23.60 -0.59
N THR A 174 19.56 -23.53 -1.05
CA THR A 174 19.23 -23.42 -2.48
C THR A 174 19.48 -22.04 -3.04
N GLY A 175 19.49 -21.01 -2.18
CA GLY A 175 19.50 -19.59 -2.54
C GLY A 175 18.13 -18.93 -2.45
N TRP A 176 17.08 -19.71 -2.21
CA TRP A 176 15.74 -19.18 -1.97
C TRP A 176 15.47 -19.00 -0.48
N VAL A 177 14.91 -17.86 -0.08
CA VAL A 177 14.55 -17.53 1.31
C VAL A 177 13.09 -17.11 1.35
N THR A 178 12.29 -17.74 2.19
CA THR A 178 10.86 -17.45 2.39
C THR A 178 10.62 -16.68 3.69
N ASP A 179 9.38 -16.23 3.89
CA ASP A 179 8.93 -15.47 5.08
C ASP A 179 9.78 -14.21 5.32
N PHE A 180 10.27 -13.61 4.22
CA PHE A 180 11.21 -12.52 4.30
C PHE A 180 10.60 -11.29 4.96
N TYR A 181 9.50 -10.75 4.43
CA TYR A 181 8.99 -9.45 4.86
C TYR A 181 8.59 -9.43 6.34
N THR A 182 7.88 -10.44 6.80
CA THR A 182 7.44 -10.53 8.20
C THR A 182 8.59 -10.72 9.17
N SER A 183 9.60 -11.51 8.78
CA SER A 183 10.80 -11.75 9.59
C SER A 183 11.76 -10.56 9.57
N ALA A 184 11.94 -9.94 8.39
CA ALA A 184 12.80 -8.78 8.17
C ALA A 184 12.39 -7.58 9.01
N MET A 185 11.09 -7.38 9.21
CA MET A 185 10.55 -6.25 9.95
C MET A 185 10.57 -6.45 11.48
N THR A 186 10.99 -7.61 11.97
CA THR A 186 11.28 -7.79 13.40
C THR A 186 12.55 -7.04 13.80
N ARG A 187 12.69 -6.70 15.09
CA ARG A 187 13.92 -6.03 15.59
C ARG A 187 15.18 -6.83 15.25
N ALA A 188 15.15 -8.15 15.44
CA ALA A 188 16.28 -9.03 15.14
C ALA A 188 16.57 -9.11 13.64
N GLY A 189 15.51 -9.26 12.82
CA GLY A 189 15.62 -9.34 11.37
C GLY A 189 16.18 -8.05 10.77
N LEU A 190 15.62 -6.91 11.14
CA LEU A 190 16.06 -5.61 10.64
C LEU A 190 17.52 -5.31 11.05
N THR A 191 17.89 -5.58 12.30
CA THR A 191 19.29 -5.40 12.77
C THR A 191 20.25 -6.27 11.94
N ALA A 192 19.88 -7.51 11.64
CA ALA A 192 20.69 -8.39 10.82
C ALA A 192 20.78 -7.89 9.37
N LEU A 193 19.68 -7.48 8.77
CA LEU A 193 19.65 -6.90 7.41
C LEU A 193 20.51 -5.64 7.30
N GLN A 194 20.37 -4.71 8.23
CA GLN A 194 21.16 -3.47 8.24
C GLN A 194 22.66 -3.73 8.34
N ARG A 195 23.05 -4.79 9.04
CA ARG A 195 24.46 -5.23 9.14
C ARG A 195 24.96 -5.89 7.85
N ASP A 196 24.15 -6.75 7.25
CA ASP A 196 24.58 -7.73 6.23
C ASP A 196 24.28 -7.26 4.80
N ILE A 197 23.21 -6.51 4.59
CA ILE A 197 22.70 -6.15 3.27
C ILE A 197 22.66 -4.63 3.09
N PRO A 198 23.49 -4.06 2.21
CA PRO A 198 23.60 -2.59 2.04
C PRO A 198 22.27 -1.89 1.70
N LEU A 199 21.37 -2.58 1.01
CA LEU A 199 20.03 -2.09 0.65
C LEU A 199 19.22 -1.62 1.88
N TYR A 200 19.49 -2.18 3.06
CA TYR A 200 18.79 -1.89 4.31
C TYR A 200 19.54 -0.92 5.24
N SER A 201 20.64 -0.30 4.77
CA SER A 201 21.29 0.74 5.58
C SER A 201 20.32 1.90 5.86
N PRO A 202 20.38 2.55 7.05
CA PRO A 202 19.44 3.61 7.43
C PRO A 202 19.39 4.76 6.42
N ASP A 203 20.53 5.15 5.81
CA ASP A 203 20.55 6.22 4.82
C ASP A 203 19.90 5.82 3.50
N ARG A 204 20.05 4.57 3.04
CA ARG A 204 19.34 4.07 1.86
C ARG A 204 17.84 3.98 2.12
N ARG A 205 17.44 3.47 3.27
CA ARG A 205 16.04 3.43 3.70
C ARG A 205 15.43 4.84 3.75
N TYR A 206 16.19 5.83 4.24
CA TYR A 206 15.75 7.23 4.24
C TYR A 206 15.59 7.80 2.82
N ARG A 207 16.53 7.51 1.89
CA ARG A 207 16.39 7.94 0.49
C ARG A 207 15.16 7.32 -0.17
N LYS A 208 14.90 6.04 0.07
CA LYS A 208 13.67 5.35 -0.39
C LYS A 208 12.41 6.03 0.12
N LEU A 209 12.33 6.31 1.41
CA LEU A 209 11.22 7.06 2.00
C LEU A 209 11.04 8.43 1.32
N ALA A 210 12.12 9.17 1.13
CA ALA A 210 12.07 10.49 0.52
C ALA A 210 11.57 10.44 -0.93
N SER A 211 12.04 9.47 -1.73
CA SER A 211 11.58 9.29 -3.11
C SER A 211 10.10 8.90 -3.20
N SER A 212 9.62 8.05 -2.30
CA SER A 212 8.20 7.69 -2.23
C SER A 212 7.31 8.87 -1.85
N LEU A 213 7.76 9.72 -0.91
CA LEU A 213 7.04 10.93 -0.53
C LEU A 213 6.94 11.94 -1.68
N ASP A 214 8.00 12.09 -2.47
CA ASP A 214 7.98 12.93 -3.65
C ASP A 214 7.04 12.37 -4.74
N LEU A 215 7.07 11.05 -4.96
CA LEU A 215 6.17 10.39 -5.92
C LEU A 215 4.70 10.51 -5.47
N ALA A 216 4.40 10.34 -4.18
CA ALA A 216 3.05 10.51 -3.67
C ALA A 216 2.49 11.92 -3.94
N ALA A 217 3.31 12.96 -3.72
CA ALA A 217 2.93 14.34 -4.03
C ALA A 217 2.65 14.53 -5.53
N GLN A 218 3.47 13.94 -6.42
CA GLN A 218 3.29 13.99 -7.88
C GLN A 218 2.04 13.25 -8.35
N SER A 219 1.61 12.23 -7.62
CA SER A 219 0.45 11.39 -7.95
C SER A 219 -0.89 11.94 -7.41
N GLY A 220 -0.92 13.15 -6.83
CA GLY A 220 -2.15 13.72 -6.26
C GLY A 220 -2.51 13.18 -4.87
N ILE A 221 -1.60 12.46 -4.22
CA ILE A 221 -1.85 11.85 -2.92
C ILE A 221 -1.53 12.86 -1.82
N THR A 222 -2.56 13.32 -1.13
CA THR A 222 -2.45 14.31 -0.04
C THR A 222 -2.30 13.66 1.33
N THR A 223 -2.75 12.41 1.46
CA THR A 223 -2.59 11.62 2.69
C THR A 223 -2.17 10.20 2.32
N VAL A 224 -1.12 9.72 2.95
CA VAL A 224 -0.58 8.36 2.79
C VAL A 224 -0.69 7.61 4.11
N VAL A 225 -1.12 6.38 4.06
CA VAL A 225 -1.02 5.46 5.18
C VAL A 225 0.17 4.54 4.96
N GLU A 226 1.27 4.79 5.65
CA GLU A 226 2.39 3.84 5.71
C GLU A 226 1.99 2.69 6.64
N PRO A 227 1.75 1.49 6.10
CA PRO A 227 1.04 0.46 6.85
C PRO A 227 1.93 -0.33 7.80
N GLN A 228 3.26 -0.24 7.68
CA GLN A 228 4.13 -1.19 8.38
C GLN A 228 5.49 -0.61 8.74
N VAL A 229 5.54 0.29 9.71
CA VAL A 229 6.80 0.81 10.23
C VAL A 229 7.25 -0.03 11.44
N PRO A 230 8.41 -0.72 11.36
CA PRO A 230 9.04 -1.30 12.54
C PRO A 230 9.37 -0.22 13.56
N LEU A 231 9.20 -0.52 14.84
CA LEU A 231 9.51 0.45 15.91
C LEU A 231 10.96 0.95 15.82
N ALA A 232 11.88 0.11 15.36
CA ALA A 232 13.29 0.46 15.16
C ALA A 232 13.56 1.41 13.97
N GLU A 233 12.61 1.60 13.06
CA GLU A 233 12.72 2.54 11.92
C GLU A 233 11.85 3.80 12.09
N LEU A 234 11.18 3.95 13.23
CA LEU A 234 10.33 5.12 13.48
C LEU A 234 11.09 6.44 13.39
N ASP A 235 12.37 6.45 13.73
CA ASP A 235 13.25 7.62 13.59
C ASP A 235 13.39 8.12 12.14
N LEU A 236 13.21 7.24 11.14
CA LEU A 236 13.20 7.65 9.72
C LEU A 236 12.01 8.56 9.43
N MET A 237 10.84 8.23 9.98
CA MET A 237 9.62 9.04 9.83
C MET A 237 9.80 10.42 10.49
N TYR A 238 10.34 10.46 11.71
CA TYR A 238 10.63 11.72 12.39
C TYR A 238 11.72 12.54 11.69
N ARG A 239 12.73 11.89 11.10
CA ARG A 239 13.74 12.56 10.28
C ARG A 239 13.12 13.19 9.04
N ALA A 240 12.27 12.45 8.31
CA ALA A 240 11.61 12.97 7.12
C ALA A 240 10.71 14.19 7.43
N GLU A 241 10.05 14.18 8.59
CA GLU A 241 9.27 15.33 9.04
C GLU A 241 10.16 16.54 9.37
N ARG A 242 11.21 16.35 10.18
CA ARG A 242 12.16 17.43 10.53
C ARG A 242 12.85 18.04 9.33
N ASP A 243 13.16 17.23 8.32
CA ASP A 243 13.84 17.65 7.09
C ASP A 243 12.85 18.29 6.09
N GLY A 244 11.56 18.43 6.44
CA GLY A 244 10.53 19.02 5.58
C GLY A 244 10.17 18.15 4.35
N ARG A 245 10.48 16.84 4.40
CA ARG A 245 10.21 15.92 3.28
C ARG A 245 8.77 15.41 3.28
N MET A 246 8.06 15.49 4.40
CA MET A 246 6.65 15.08 4.49
C MET A 246 5.74 16.15 3.87
N ARG A 247 5.68 16.19 2.54
CA ARG A 247 4.79 17.09 1.82
C ARG A 247 3.32 16.67 1.96
N SER A 248 3.02 15.38 1.73
CA SER A 248 1.73 14.77 2.06
C SER A 248 1.62 14.51 3.56
N ARG A 249 0.40 14.34 4.06
CA ARG A 249 0.15 13.84 5.42
C ARG A 249 0.49 12.35 5.47
N VAL A 250 1.11 11.91 6.54
CA VAL A 250 1.45 10.49 6.73
C VAL A 250 0.81 9.96 8.00
N ILE A 251 0.06 8.88 7.87
CA ILE A 251 -0.45 8.10 8.99
C ILE A 251 0.40 6.83 9.07
N THR A 252 1.14 6.69 10.16
CA THR A 252 2.07 5.57 10.35
C THR A 252 1.43 4.50 11.20
N ALA A 253 1.24 3.31 10.62
CA ALA A 253 0.89 2.11 11.36
C ALA A 253 2.16 1.40 11.82
N LEU A 254 2.25 1.12 13.11
CA LEU A 254 3.38 0.41 13.69
C LEU A 254 3.20 -1.11 13.53
N TYR A 255 4.26 -1.79 13.15
CA TYR A 255 4.23 -3.24 12.97
C TYR A 255 4.20 -3.96 14.33
N HIS A 256 3.24 -4.87 14.49
CA HIS A 256 3.18 -5.81 15.61
C HIS A 256 3.60 -7.20 15.12
N PRO A 257 4.83 -7.65 15.39
CA PRO A 257 5.29 -8.97 14.96
C PRO A 257 4.49 -10.10 15.60
N VAL A 258 4.36 -11.21 14.87
CA VAL A 258 3.78 -12.46 15.42
C VAL A 258 4.65 -12.93 16.58
N GLY A 259 4.01 -13.25 17.70
CA GLY A 259 4.72 -13.70 18.93
C GLY A 259 5.31 -12.58 19.77
N ALA A 260 5.11 -11.30 19.44
CA ALA A 260 5.53 -10.20 20.27
C ALA A 260 4.85 -10.26 21.66
N ASP A 261 5.62 -9.99 22.70
CA ASP A 261 5.20 -10.08 24.10
C ASP A 261 4.51 -8.81 24.61
N ALA A 262 4.12 -8.82 25.87
CA ALA A 262 3.48 -7.68 26.52
C ALA A 262 4.42 -6.47 26.68
N ALA A 263 5.72 -6.69 26.81
CA ALA A 263 6.70 -5.60 26.91
C ALA A 263 6.77 -4.85 25.58
N PHE A 264 6.84 -5.56 24.46
CA PHE A 264 6.81 -4.94 23.13
C PHE A 264 5.50 -4.13 22.88
N ARG A 265 4.35 -4.64 23.33
CA ARG A 265 3.09 -3.88 23.24
C ARG A 265 3.09 -2.61 24.08
N SER A 266 3.78 -2.63 25.24
CA SER A 266 4.00 -1.43 26.05
C SER A 266 4.89 -0.41 25.33
N ASP A 267 5.97 -0.87 24.68
CA ASP A 267 6.85 0.00 23.88
C ASP A 267 6.09 0.66 22.72
N LEU A 268 5.19 -0.07 22.04
CA LEU A 268 4.31 0.49 20.99
C LEU A 268 3.39 1.60 21.57
N ARG A 269 2.82 1.37 22.77
CA ARG A 269 1.94 2.36 23.40
C ARG A 269 2.75 3.61 23.80
N GLU A 270 3.92 3.43 24.37
CA GLU A 270 4.83 4.53 24.72
C GLU A 270 5.23 5.35 23.48
N ALA A 271 5.56 4.69 22.36
CA ALA A 271 5.90 5.35 21.12
C ALA A 271 4.74 6.21 20.58
N VAL A 272 3.50 5.71 20.64
CA VAL A 272 2.33 6.46 20.19
C VAL A 272 2.00 7.61 21.13
N ASP A 273 2.06 7.41 22.45
CA ASP A 273 1.77 8.46 23.44
C ASP A 273 2.85 9.54 23.47
N GLY A 274 4.09 9.18 23.18
CA GLY A 274 5.24 10.09 23.09
C GLY A 274 5.41 10.76 21.73
N ALA A 275 4.57 10.44 20.74
CA ALA A 275 4.70 10.99 19.41
C ALA A 275 4.58 12.52 19.40
N PRO A 276 5.48 13.24 18.68
CA PRO A 276 5.36 14.67 18.51
C PRO A 276 4.01 15.08 17.91
N GLN A 277 3.49 16.22 18.37
CA GLN A 277 2.32 16.83 17.71
C GLN A 277 2.72 17.36 16.33
N SER A 278 2.06 16.87 15.30
CA SER A 278 2.33 17.25 13.93
C SER A 278 1.04 17.34 13.10
N SER A 279 1.03 18.28 12.16
CA SER A 279 -0.02 18.35 11.14
C SER A 279 0.22 17.41 9.96
N ARG A 280 1.44 16.88 9.84
CA ARG A 280 1.87 16.04 8.72
C ARG A 280 2.12 14.59 9.10
N LEU A 281 2.49 14.28 10.35
CA LEU A 281 2.77 12.93 10.81
C LEU A 281 1.86 12.54 11.98
N ARG A 282 1.17 11.41 11.85
CA ARG A 282 0.34 10.82 12.90
C ARG A 282 0.68 9.34 13.06
N LEU A 283 0.90 8.91 14.30
CA LEU A 283 1.05 7.52 14.67
C LEU A 283 -0.25 6.98 15.29
N GLY A 284 -0.45 5.67 15.23
CA GLY A 284 -1.51 5.08 16.03
C GLY A 284 -2.05 3.72 15.61
N PRO A 285 -2.33 3.45 14.33
CA PRO A 285 -2.76 2.11 13.93
C PRO A 285 -1.66 1.07 14.14
N LEU A 286 -2.06 -0.19 14.35
CA LEU A 286 -1.12 -1.32 14.38
C LEU A 286 -1.34 -2.23 13.17
N LYS A 287 -0.27 -2.59 12.47
CA LYS A 287 -0.28 -3.61 11.41
C LYS A 287 -0.23 -5.00 12.03
N LEU A 288 -1.20 -5.82 11.64
CA LEU A 288 -1.27 -7.24 11.97
C LEU A 288 -1.39 -8.07 10.68
N TYR A 289 -1.12 -9.37 10.82
CA TYR A 289 -1.33 -10.37 9.77
C TYR A 289 -2.22 -11.49 10.29
N ALA A 290 -3.39 -11.70 9.68
CA ALA A 290 -4.26 -12.84 9.96
C ALA A 290 -3.81 -14.08 9.17
N ASP A 291 -3.33 -13.87 7.96
CA ASP A 291 -2.71 -14.87 7.09
C ASP A 291 -1.57 -14.25 6.25
N ASP A 292 -1.17 -14.91 5.19
CA ASP A 292 -0.15 -14.49 4.24
C ASP A 292 -0.77 -14.34 2.83
N VAL A 293 -0.10 -14.67 1.73
CA VAL A 293 -0.54 -14.40 0.35
C VAL A 293 -0.96 -15.67 -0.41
N ILE A 294 -1.83 -15.51 -1.41
CA ILE A 294 -2.44 -16.63 -2.14
C ILE A 294 -1.47 -17.25 -3.14
N GLU A 295 -0.60 -16.47 -3.77
CA GLU A 295 0.28 -16.90 -4.85
C GLU A 295 1.24 -18.04 -4.43
N PRO A 296 1.94 -17.99 -3.30
CA PRO A 296 2.77 -19.10 -2.82
C PRO A 296 1.98 -20.16 -2.04
N HIS A 297 0.64 -20.12 -1.99
CA HIS A 297 -0.25 -21.01 -1.23
C HIS A 297 -0.11 -20.90 0.29
N THR A 298 0.21 -19.73 0.80
CA THR A 298 0.40 -19.49 2.25
C THR A 298 -0.80 -18.79 2.90
N ALA A 299 -1.65 -18.12 2.14
CA ALA A 299 -2.90 -17.56 2.63
C ALA A 299 -3.85 -18.63 3.19
N ALA A 300 -4.60 -18.29 4.24
CA ALA A 300 -5.55 -19.19 4.86
C ALA A 300 -6.87 -19.26 4.07
N MET A 301 -7.17 -20.42 3.49
CA MET A 301 -8.36 -20.68 2.71
C MET A 301 -9.35 -21.56 3.47
N LEU A 302 -10.65 -21.32 3.32
CA LEU A 302 -11.72 -22.17 3.89
C LEU A 302 -11.76 -23.57 3.27
N SER A 303 -11.34 -23.68 2.00
CA SER A 303 -11.22 -24.92 1.26
C SER A 303 -9.82 -25.07 0.68
N ASP A 304 -9.44 -26.27 0.28
CA ASP A 304 -8.13 -26.50 -0.35
C ASP A 304 -7.92 -25.60 -1.58
N TYR A 305 -6.68 -25.26 -1.84
CA TYR A 305 -6.28 -24.64 -3.10
C TYR A 305 -6.65 -25.55 -4.29
N ALA A 306 -7.17 -24.95 -5.36
CA ALA A 306 -7.70 -25.72 -6.49
C ALA A 306 -6.65 -26.61 -7.15
N ASN A 307 -5.42 -26.11 -7.26
CA ASN A 307 -4.28 -26.83 -7.84
C ASN A 307 -3.42 -27.57 -6.80
N ARG A 308 -3.83 -27.60 -5.50
CA ARG A 308 -3.06 -28.26 -4.43
C ARG A 308 -4.00 -28.95 -3.42
N PRO A 309 -4.63 -30.08 -3.77
CA PRO A 309 -5.51 -30.83 -2.88
C PRO A 309 -4.84 -31.22 -1.55
N GLY A 310 -5.56 -31.13 -0.46
CA GLY A 310 -5.06 -31.38 0.90
C GLY A 310 -4.31 -30.20 1.52
N HIS A 311 -4.21 -29.08 0.82
CA HIS A 311 -3.51 -27.89 1.30
C HIS A 311 -4.40 -26.64 1.17
N ARG A 312 -4.56 -25.90 2.26
CA ARG A 312 -5.38 -24.68 2.31
C ARG A 312 -4.73 -23.51 3.07
N GLY A 313 -3.39 -23.57 3.23
CA GLY A 313 -2.69 -22.60 4.05
C GLY A 313 -3.11 -22.65 5.53
N ARG A 314 -2.79 -21.60 6.25
CA ARG A 314 -3.17 -21.48 7.67
C ARG A 314 -3.11 -20.02 8.13
N PRO A 315 -3.89 -19.63 9.15
CA PRO A 315 -3.69 -18.34 9.82
C PRO A 315 -2.30 -18.23 10.46
N THR A 316 -1.80 -17.02 10.59
CA THR A 316 -0.49 -16.73 11.23
C THR A 316 -0.44 -17.13 12.69
N LEU A 317 -1.57 -17.01 13.38
CA LEU A 317 -1.82 -17.50 14.74
C LEU A 317 -3.06 -18.38 14.77
N PRO A 318 -3.17 -19.32 15.72
CA PRO A 318 -4.44 -19.99 15.98
C PRO A 318 -5.56 -18.94 16.17
N PRO A 319 -6.76 -19.11 15.59
CA PRO A 319 -7.83 -18.11 15.63
C PRO A 319 -8.16 -17.59 17.03
N THR A 320 -8.15 -18.48 18.03
CA THR A 320 -8.39 -18.10 19.44
C THR A 320 -7.27 -17.22 20.02
N GLU A 321 -6.04 -17.40 19.58
CA GLU A 321 -4.90 -16.58 20.02
C GLU A 321 -4.93 -15.23 19.31
N PHE A 322 -5.26 -15.20 18.01
CA PHE A 322 -5.43 -13.98 17.26
C PHE A 322 -6.55 -13.11 17.85
N ALA A 323 -7.70 -13.71 18.21
CA ALA A 323 -8.79 -12.99 18.86
C ALA A 323 -8.39 -12.42 20.23
N LYS A 324 -7.63 -13.16 21.05
CA LYS A 324 -7.10 -12.66 22.32
C LYS A 324 -6.15 -11.47 22.10
N LEU A 325 -5.23 -11.57 21.14
CA LEU A 325 -4.32 -10.50 20.80
C LEU A 325 -5.07 -9.23 20.38
N LEU A 326 -5.99 -9.33 19.43
CA LEU A 326 -6.75 -8.20 18.94
C LEU A 326 -7.60 -7.57 20.04
N THR A 327 -8.23 -8.38 20.91
CA THR A 327 -8.99 -7.92 22.08
C THR A 327 -8.11 -7.13 23.06
N GLU A 328 -6.88 -7.58 23.30
CA GLU A 328 -5.92 -6.84 24.13
C GLU A 328 -5.52 -5.51 23.52
N LEU A 329 -5.17 -5.50 22.22
CA LEU A 329 -4.79 -4.28 21.51
C LEU A 329 -5.95 -3.27 21.43
N ASP A 330 -7.16 -3.73 21.18
CA ASP A 330 -8.36 -2.89 21.21
C ASP A 330 -8.60 -2.29 22.60
N ARG A 331 -8.44 -3.07 23.69
CA ARG A 331 -8.53 -2.60 25.07
C ARG A 331 -7.46 -1.54 25.39
N MET A 332 -6.26 -1.65 24.78
CA MET A 332 -5.20 -0.63 24.89
C MET A 332 -5.50 0.63 24.06
N GLY A 333 -6.57 0.66 23.30
CA GLY A 333 -6.97 1.81 22.51
C GLY A 333 -6.44 1.82 21.06
N PHE A 334 -5.83 0.75 20.60
CA PHE A 334 -5.32 0.67 19.24
C PHE A 334 -6.40 0.32 18.22
N LYS A 335 -6.40 1.03 17.09
CA LYS A 335 -6.97 0.57 15.84
C LYS A 335 -6.01 -0.44 15.19
N THR A 336 -6.53 -1.52 14.63
CA THR A 336 -5.73 -2.47 13.86
C THR A 336 -5.97 -2.33 12.36
N HIS A 337 -4.93 -2.59 11.57
CA HIS A 337 -4.92 -2.65 10.12
C HIS A 337 -4.39 -4.04 9.75
N THR A 338 -5.32 -4.99 9.56
CA THR A 338 -5.01 -6.42 9.53
C THR A 338 -4.95 -6.94 8.11
N HIS A 339 -3.79 -7.44 7.68
CA HIS A 339 -3.63 -8.16 6.42
C HIS A 339 -4.45 -9.45 6.45
N ALA A 340 -5.28 -9.66 5.43
CA ALA A 340 -6.00 -10.90 5.20
C ALA A 340 -6.39 -11.03 3.71
N THR A 341 -5.82 -12.02 3.03
CA THR A 341 -6.03 -12.29 1.61
C THR A 341 -6.98 -13.47 1.38
N GLY A 342 -6.78 -14.59 2.08
CA GLY A 342 -7.63 -15.76 1.99
C GLY A 342 -8.96 -15.61 2.74
N ASP A 343 -10.00 -16.30 2.26
CA ASP A 343 -11.35 -16.22 2.85
C ASP A 343 -11.42 -16.74 4.29
N TRP A 344 -10.52 -17.64 4.72
CA TRP A 344 -10.40 -18.02 6.13
C TRP A 344 -9.62 -16.97 6.94
N GLY A 345 -8.58 -16.35 6.36
CA GLY A 345 -7.86 -15.23 6.98
C GLY A 345 -8.79 -14.05 7.28
N VAL A 346 -9.64 -13.67 6.30
CA VAL A 346 -10.65 -12.62 6.46
C VAL A 346 -11.64 -12.99 7.58
N ARG A 347 -12.11 -14.24 7.63
CA ARG A 347 -13.01 -14.73 8.69
C ARG A 347 -12.37 -14.65 10.07
N VAL A 348 -11.11 -15.06 10.20
CA VAL A 348 -10.36 -14.96 11.46
C VAL A 348 -10.25 -13.52 11.96
N ALA A 349 -9.99 -12.59 11.05
CA ALA A 349 -9.93 -11.17 11.39
C ALA A 349 -11.30 -10.62 11.83
N LEU A 350 -12.37 -10.95 11.11
CA LEU A 350 -13.75 -10.55 11.46
C LEU A 350 -14.18 -11.14 12.81
N ASP A 351 -13.94 -12.43 13.06
CA ASP A 351 -14.27 -13.10 14.32
C ASP A 351 -13.54 -12.44 15.50
N ALA A 352 -12.27 -12.09 15.31
CA ALA A 352 -11.46 -11.41 16.33
C ALA A 352 -11.96 -9.99 16.64
N ILE A 353 -12.38 -9.24 15.62
CA ILE A 353 -12.95 -7.89 15.77
C ILE A 353 -14.30 -7.96 16.50
N GLU A 354 -15.14 -8.92 16.13
CA GLU A 354 -16.43 -9.15 16.78
C GLU A 354 -16.28 -9.51 18.26
N GLU A 355 -15.34 -10.41 18.58
CA GLU A 355 -15.05 -10.81 19.96
C GLU A 355 -14.47 -9.63 20.78
N ALA A 356 -13.57 -8.84 20.21
CA ALA A 356 -13.02 -7.65 20.85
C ALA A 356 -14.11 -6.62 21.16
N GLY A 357 -15.00 -6.35 20.20
CA GLY A 357 -16.15 -5.45 20.38
C GLY A 357 -17.11 -5.94 21.48
N ARG A 358 -17.33 -7.25 21.54
CA ARG A 358 -18.19 -7.89 22.55
C ARG A 358 -17.60 -7.78 23.98
N ILE A 359 -16.27 -8.01 24.12
CA ILE A 359 -15.59 -8.00 25.42
C ILE A 359 -15.35 -6.58 25.92
N ASN A 360 -14.79 -5.72 25.08
CA ASN A 360 -14.37 -4.36 25.47
C ASN A 360 -15.50 -3.35 25.35
N GLN A 361 -16.62 -3.72 24.69
CA GLN A 361 -17.72 -2.81 24.36
C GLN A 361 -17.25 -1.56 23.61
N THR A 362 -16.16 -1.70 22.84
CA THR A 362 -15.57 -0.62 22.06
C THR A 362 -16.50 -0.22 20.94
N ARG A 363 -16.60 1.09 20.72
CA ARG A 363 -17.40 1.65 19.63
C ARG A 363 -16.53 2.49 18.72
N ASP A 364 -16.89 2.54 17.43
CA ASP A 364 -16.24 3.37 16.41
C ASP A 364 -14.71 3.25 16.38
N ARG A 365 -14.16 2.05 16.61
CA ARG A 365 -12.72 1.78 16.49
C ARG A 365 -12.27 1.77 15.02
N ARG A 366 -13.17 1.36 14.11
CA ARG A 366 -12.93 1.27 12.67
C ARG A 366 -11.71 0.41 12.34
N HIS A 367 -11.61 -0.77 12.96
CA HIS A 367 -10.59 -1.75 12.58
C HIS A 367 -10.65 -2.00 11.07
N GLY A 368 -9.49 -2.09 10.40
CA GLY A 368 -9.41 -2.37 8.98
C GLY A 368 -8.94 -3.79 8.69
N ILE A 369 -9.53 -4.41 7.67
CA ILE A 369 -9.01 -5.61 7.03
C ILE A 369 -8.50 -5.20 5.66
N VAL A 370 -7.24 -5.56 5.38
CA VAL A 370 -6.51 -5.12 4.19
C VAL A 370 -6.49 -6.25 3.17
N HIS A 371 -6.50 -5.89 1.92
CA HIS A 371 -6.53 -6.73 0.72
C HIS A 371 -7.89 -7.36 0.46
N VAL A 372 -8.40 -8.22 1.33
CA VAL A 372 -9.72 -8.89 1.17
C VAL A 372 -9.85 -9.49 -0.23
N GLU A 373 -8.80 -10.21 -0.67
CA GLU A 373 -8.71 -10.70 -2.05
C GLU A 373 -9.73 -11.79 -2.35
N CYS A 374 -9.92 -12.72 -1.40
CA CYS A 374 -10.95 -13.74 -1.49
C CYS A 374 -11.93 -13.56 -0.32
N LEU A 375 -13.20 -13.25 -0.61
CA LEU A 375 -14.22 -12.96 0.39
C LEU A 375 -15.38 -13.96 0.30
N ALA A 376 -15.57 -14.77 1.34
CA ALA A 376 -16.70 -15.67 1.44
C ALA A 376 -18.03 -14.88 1.49
N PRO A 377 -19.10 -15.35 0.81
CA PRO A 377 -20.38 -14.64 0.79
C PRO A 377 -20.98 -14.37 2.17
N GLU A 378 -20.78 -15.27 3.12
CA GLU A 378 -21.29 -15.19 4.48
C GLU A 378 -20.62 -14.09 5.30
N ASP A 379 -19.37 -13.73 4.96
CA ASP A 379 -18.59 -12.73 5.68
C ASP A 379 -18.80 -11.30 5.14
N LEU A 380 -19.34 -11.15 3.93
CA LEU A 380 -19.56 -9.87 3.30
C LEU A 380 -20.44 -8.90 4.14
N PRO A 381 -21.61 -9.29 4.69
CA PRO A 381 -22.46 -8.38 5.47
C PRO A 381 -21.79 -7.94 6.78
N ARG A 382 -20.89 -8.75 7.32
CA ARG A 382 -20.20 -8.50 8.59
C ARG A 382 -19.33 -7.23 8.58
N PHE A 383 -18.80 -6.83 7.42
CA PHE A 383 -18.06 -5.58 7.30
C PHE A 383 -18.90 -4.37 7.74
N ARG A 384 -20.14 -4.29 7.26
CA ARG A 384 -21.07 -3.25 7.69
C ARG A 384 -21.53 -3.43 9.14
N GLU A 385 -21.91 -4.62 9.52
CA GLU A 385 -22.46 -4.94 10.84
C GLU A 385 -21.48 -4.63 11.98
N LEU A 386 -20.19 -4.88 11.75
CA LEU A 386 -19.11 -4.67 12.71
C LEU A 386 -18.42 -3.29 12.54
N GLY A 387 -18.80 -2.50 11.53
CA GLY A 387 -18.13 -1.23 11.23
C GLY A 387 -16.67 -1.40 10.82
N VAL A 388 -16.34 -2.49 10.15
CA VAL A 388 -14.99 -2.81 9.68
C VAL A 388 -14.73 -2.12 8.35
N VAL A 389 -13.52 -1.54 8.20
CA VAL A 389 -13.05 -0.97 6.94
C VAL A 389 -12.53 -2.08 6.04
N ALA A 390 -13.04 -2.18 4.82
CA ALA A 390 -12.41 -2.95 3.75
C ALA A 390 -11.38 -2.05 3.05
N ALA A 391 -10.10 -2.19 3.40
CA ALA A 391 -9.00 -1.44 2.79
C ALA A 391 -8.43 -2.26 1.62
N MET A 392 -8.79 -1.87 0.39
CA MET A 392 -8.57 -2.74 -0.78
C MET A 392 -7.76 -2.04 -1.86
N GLN A 393 -7.10 -2.83 -2.71
CA GLN A 393 -6.24 -2.38 -3.79
C GLN A 393 -6.87 -2.74 -5.14
N PRO A 394 -7.44 -1.76 -5.87
CA PRO A 394 -8.04 -2.07 -7.15
C PRO A 394 -7.06 -2.66 -8.17
N ARG A 395 -5.80 -2.25 -8.14
CA ARG A 395 -4.77 -2.78 -9.05
C ARG A 395 -4.53 -4.28 -8.90
N HIS A 396 -4.63 -4.80 -7.67
CA HIS A 396 -4.37 -6.22 -7.39
C HIS A 396 -5.34 -7.18 -8.09
N CYS A 397 -6.54 -6.74 -8.47
CA CYS A 397 -7.48 -7.60 -9.19
C CYS A 397 -7.20 -7.70 -10.70
N SER A 398 -6.16 -7.03 -11.19
CA SER A 398 -5.91 -6.94 -12.63
C SER A 398 -5.41 -8.27 -13.21
N PRO A 399 -5.95 -8.74 -14.34
CA PRO A 399 -5.63 -10.04 -14.93
C PRO A 399 -4.15 -10.23 -15.25
N ASP A 400 -3.41 -9.17 -15.54
CA ASP A 400 -1.98 -9.23 -15.81
C ASP A 400 -1.15 -9.56 -14.55
N LEU A 401 -1.69 -9.33 -13.35
CA LEU A 401 -1.07 -9.73 -12.09
C LEU A 401 -1.52 -11.11 -11.62
N VAL A 402 -2.82 -11.43 -11.75
CA VAL A 402 -3.41 -12.59 -11.08
C VAL A 402 -3.53 -13.85 -11.94
N ALA A 403 -3.46 -13.73 -13.28
CA ALA A 403 -3.55 -14.88 -14.18
C ALA A 403 -2.30 -15.78 -14.07
N GLY A 404 -2.52 -17.11 -14.05
CA GLY A 404 -1.43 -18.09 -13.92
C GLY A 404 -0.92 -18.29 -12.48
N THR A 405 -1.41 -17.50 -11.51
CA THR A 405 -1.05 -17.62 -10.10
C THR A 405 -2.31 -17.61 -9.23
N TRP A 406 -2.81 -16.45 -8.81
CA TRP A 406 -4.00 -16.33 -7.96
C TRP A 406 -5.22 -17.07 -8.54
N MET A 407 -5.51 -16.86 -9.82
CA MET A 407 -6.65 -17.49 -10.49
C MET A 407 -6.57 -19.02 -10.47
N ASP A 408 -5.39 -19.58 -10.75
CA ASP A 408 -5.16 -21.03 -10.76
C ASP A 408 -5.20 -21.62 -9.35
N ASN A 409 -4.67 -20.89 -8.36
CA ASN A 409 -4.62 -21.32 -6.98
C ASN A 409 -6.02 -21.35 -6.36
N VAL A 410 -6.82 -20.31 -6.60
CA VAL A 410 -8.18 -20.19 -6.06
C VAL A 410 -9.16 -21.09 -6.81
N GLY A 411 -9.03 -21.18 -8.15
CA GLY A 411 -9.90 -21.94 -9.04
C GLY A 411 -11.17 -21.19 -9.42
N GLU A 412 -11.64 -21.44 -10.64
CA GLU A 412 -12.74 -20.71 -11.29
C GLU A 412 -14.04 -20.68 -10.47
N GLU A 413 -14.34 -21.75 -9.74
CA GLU A 413 -15.52 -21.85 -8.88
C GLU A 413 -15.58 -20.75 -7.80
N ARG A 414 -14.43 -20.19 -7.42
CA ARG A 414 -14.28 -19.17 -6.37
C ARG A 414 -13.93 -17.79 -6.90
N TRP A 415 -13.79 -17.59 -8.22
CA TRP A 415 -13.49 -16.27 -8.78
C TRP A 415 -14.54 -15.21 -8.43
N SER A 416 -15.79 -15.60 -8.23
CA SER A 416 -16.84 -14.69 -7.75
C SER A 416 -16.60 -14.12 -6.34
N ARG A 417 -15.60 -14.63 -5.61
CA ARG A 417 -15.17 -14.12 -4.30
C ARG A 417 -14.06 -13.08 -4.39
N ALA A 418 -13.52 -12.86 -5.61
CA ALA A 418 -12.34 -12.05 -5.84
C ALA A 418 -12.64 -10.56 -5.75
N TRP A 419 -11.95 -9.86 -4.86
CA TRP A 419 -12.00 -8.38 -4.71
C TRP A 419 -13.40 -7.81 -4.89
N ARG A 420 -14.31 -8.11 -3.97
CA ARG A 420 -15.75 -7.83 -4.07
C ARG A 420 -16.09 -6.36 -3.82
N PHE A 421 -15.50 -5.44 -4.60
CA PHE A 421 -15.63 -3.99 -4.41
C PHE A 421 -17.08 -3.51 -4.46
N ASN A 422 -17.77 -3.82 -5.57
CA ASN A 422 -19.15 -3.39 -5.80
C ASN A 422 -20.12 -4.01 -4.78
N SER A 423 -19.92 -5.30 -4.46
CA SER A 423 -20.72 -6.00 -3.47
C SER A 423 -20.56 -5.37 -2.08
N LEU A 424 -19.33 -5.04 -1.65
CA LEU A 424 -19.06 -4.38 -0.37
C LEU A 424 -19.68 -2.98 -0.32
N ILE A 425 -19.48 -2.15 -1.36
CA ILE A 425 -20.06 -0.81 -1.46
C ILE A 425 -21.59 -0.90 -1.39
N LYS A 426 -22.23 -1.79 -2.16
CA LYS A 426 -23.68 -1.99 -2.17
C LYS A 426 -24.23 -2.51 -0.83
N SER A 427 -23.44 -3.27 -0.08
CA SER A 427 -23.83 -3.72 1.26
C SER A 427 -23.87 -2.58 2.30
N GLY A 428 -23.28 -1.41 1.97
CA GLY A 428 -23.07 -0.28 2.86
C GLY A 428 -21.86 -0.46 3.78
N ALA A 429 -20.93 -1.35 3.42
CA ALA A 429 -19.64 -1.46 4.11
C ALA A 429 -18.77 -0.22 3.79
N HIS A 430 -17.88 0.14 4.72
CA HIS A 430 -16.91 1.19 4.50
C HIS A 430 -15.73 0.64 3.70
N VAL A 431 -15.55 1.15 2.49
CA VAL A 431 -14.46 0.77 1.58
C VAL A 431 -13.48 1.94 1.47
N ALA A 432 -12.20 1.65 1.61
CA ALA A 432 -11.11 2.60 1.36
C ALA A 432 -10.14 1.98 0.34
N PHE A 433 -9.83 2.71 -0.73
CA PHE A 433 -8.91 2.23 -1.74
C PHE A 433 -7.48 2.69 -1.48
N SER A 434 -6.53 1.98 -2.08
CA SER A 434 -5.09 2.19 -1.90
C SER A 434 -4.28 1.57 -3.03
N SER A 435 -3.01 1.92 -3.11
CA SER A 435 -2.08 1.39 -4.12
C SER A 435 -1.42 0.08 -3.70
N ASP A 436 -1.07 -0.03 -2.43
CA ASP A 436 -0.11 -1.02 -1.90
C ASP A 436 1.25 -0.91 -2.61
N TRP A 437 1.67 0.33 -2.89
CA TRP A 437 2.99 0.62 -3.43
C TRP A 437 4.08 -0.08 -2.59
N GLN A 438 5.02 -0.84 -3.15
CA GLN A 438 5.37 -1.07 -4.57
C GLN A 438 4.68 -2.29 -5.22
N VAL A 439 3.77 -2.97 -4.54
CA VAL A 439 3.07 -4.15 -5.12
C VAL A 439 2.19 -3.73 -6.29
N GLY A 440 1.52 -2.57 -6.15
CA GLY A 440 0.84 -1.89 -7.24
C GLY A 440 1.47 -0.52 -7.53
N GLU A 441 1.13 0.07 -8.66
CA GLU A 441 1.57 1.41 -9.03
C GLU A 441 1.00 2.45 -8.04
N MET A 442 1.82 3.46 -7.67
CA MET A 442 1.38 4.51 -6.75
C MET A 442 0.34 5.45 -7.38
N ASP A 443 0.31 5.56 -8.72
CA ASP A 443 -0.64 6.41 -9.42
C ASP A 443 -2.08 5.93 -9.19
N PRO A 444 -2.95 6.73 -8.54
CA PRO A 444 -4.33 6.34 -8.27
C PRO A 444 -5.17 6.15 -9.53
N LEU A 445 -4.78 6.74 -10.68
CA LEU A 445 -5.50 6.58 -11.94
C LEU A 445 -5.39 5.17 -12.49
N VAL A 446 -4.30 4.44 -12.19
CA VAL A 446 -4.18 3.00 -12.45
C VAL A 446 -5.20 2.21 -11.63
N GLY A 447 -5.35 2.56 -10.35
CA GLY A 447 -6.39 1.98 -9.50
C GLY A 447 -7.81 2.30 -9.98
N VAL A 448 -8.04 3.53 -10.45
CA VAL A 448 -9.31 3.95 -11.06
C VAL A 448 -9.63 3.10 -12.30
N TYR A 449 -8.67 2.95 -13.21
CA TYR A 449 -8.81 2.09 -14.38
C TYR A 449 -9.18 0.65 -14.00
N SER A 450 -8.42 0.07 -13.06
CA SER A 450 -8.61 -1.31 -12.62
C SER A 450 -9.97 -1.53 -11.95
N ALA A 451 -10.43 -0.59 -11.11
CA ALA A 451 -11.75 -0.65 -10.48
C ALA A 451 -12.90 -0.56 -11.49
N MET A 452 -12.75 0.31 -12.52
CA MET A 452 -13.77 0.55 -13.53
C MET A 452 -13.85 -0.57 -14.56
N THR A 453 -12.72 -1.18 -14.92
CA THR A 453 -12.65 -2.13 -16.06
C THR A 453 -12.45 -3.57 -15.62
N ARG A 454 -11.68 -3.83 -14.57
CA ARG A 454 -11.15 -5.15 -14.19
C ARG A 454 -10.42 -5.85 -15.36
N ALA A 455 -9.81 -5.07 -16.23
CA ALA A 455 -8.99 -5.50 -17.36
C ALA A 455 -7.51 -5.38 -17.02
N GLY A 456 -6.67 -6.10 -17.75
CA GLY A 456 -5.22 -6.01 -17.64
C GLY A 456 -4.67 -4.72 -18.26
N LEU A 457 -3.59 -4.18 -17.71
CA LEU A 457 -2.84 -3.09 -18.35
C LEU A 457 -2.13 -3.56 -19.63
N ASP A 458 -1.91 -4.86 -19.77
CA ASP A 458 -1.35 -5.53 -20.96
C ASP A 458 -2.38 -5.86 -22.04
N GLY A 459 -3.63 -5.43 -21.87
CA GLY A 459 -4.72 -5.64 -22.80
C GLY A 459 -5.50 -6.94 -22.58
N ARG A 460 -5.26 -7.67 -21.49
CA ARG A 460 -6.08 -8.83 -21.12
C ARG A 460 -7.50 -8.41 -20.81
N ASP A 461 -8.45 -9.28 -21.20
CA ASP A 461 -9.88 -9.05 -21.03
C ASP A 461 -10.30 -8.93 -19.56
N SER A 462 -11.37 -8.18 -19.33
CA SER A 462 -12.01 -8.02 -18.04
C SER A 462 -12.51 -9.36 -17.47
N TRP A 463 -12.37 -9.54 -16.16
CA TRP A 463 -12.95 -10.67 -15.43
C TRP A 463 -13.77 -10.19 -14.24
N THR A 464 -14.62 -11.06 -13.67
CA THR A 464 -15.49 -10.72 -12.53
C THR A 464 -16.16 -9.34 -12.67
N VAL A 465 -16.71 -9.09 -13.88
CA VAL A 465 -17.23 -7.78 -14.33
C VAL A 465 -18.34 -7.20 -13.45
N ASP A 466 -19.04 -8.03 -12.70
CA ASP A 466 -20.09 -7.60 -11.75
C ASP A 466 -19.55 -6.81 -10.56
N GLU A 467 -18.24 -6.94 -10.29
CA GLU A 467 -17.54 -6.22 -9.24
C GLU A 467 -16.87 -4.92 -9.71
N ARG A 468 -17.12 -4.49 -10.95
CA ARG A 468 -16.69 -3.16 -11.44
C ARG A 468 -17.36 -2.04 -10.64
N VAL A 469 -16.62 -0.97 -10.44
CA VAL A 469 -17.06 0.24 -9.72
C VAL A 469 -16.89 1.45 -10.63
N GLY A 470 -17.91 2.29 -10.73
CA GLY A 470 -17.84 3.52 -11.53
C GLY A 470 -16.90 4.57 -10.96
N LEU A 471 -16.50 5.54 -11.80
CA LEU A 471 -15.54 6.60 -11.46
C LEU A 471 -15.88 7.31 -10.14
N ASP A 472 -17.13 7.74 -9.97
CA ASP A 472 -17.56 8.51 -8.79
C ASP A 472 -17.37 7.73 -7.49
N ALA A 473 -17.83 6.47 -7.45
CA ALA A 473 -17.68 5.61 -6.27
C ALA A 473 -16.22 5.18 -6.05
N THR A 474 -15.41 5.08 -7.11
CA THR A 474 -13.98 4.79 -7.00
C THR A 474 -13.24 5.98 -6.36
N LEU A 475 -13.46 7.20 -6.87
CA LEU A 475 -12.88 8.41 -6.28
C LEU A 475 -13.38 8.64 -4.85
N GLU A 476 -14.64 8.32 -4.55
CA GLU A 476 -15.19 8.38 -3.19
C GLU A 476 -14.47 7.43 -2.24
N ALA A 477 -14.13 6.20 -2.67
CA ALA A 477 -13.35 5.25 -1.88
C ALA A 477 -11.90 5.73 -1.64
N TYR A 478 -11.30 6.45 -2.59
CA TYR A 478 -9.98 7.08 -2.45
C TYR A 478 -9.99 8.39 -1.64
N THR A 479 -11.13 8.98 -1.35
CA THR A 479 -11.24 10.27 -0.66
C THR A 479 -12.03 10.13 0.64
N ARG A 480 -13.37 10.16 0.59
CA ARG A 480 -14.25 10.01 1.77
C ARG A 480 -14.06 8.69 2.49
N GLY A 481 -13.92 7.58 1.75
CA GLY A 481 -13.69 6.25 2.31
C GLY A 481 -12.40 6.23 3.12
N GLY A 482 -11.30 6.74 2.56
CA GLY A 482 -10.03 6.90 3.25
C GLY A 482 -10.15 7.84 4.47
N ALA A 483 -10.77 9.00 4.32
CA ALA A 483 -10.93 9.95 5.41
C ALA A 483 -11.70 9.33 6.59
N TRP A 484 -12.82 8.65 6.31
CA TRP A 484 -13.59 7.97 7.35
C TRP A 484 -12.78 6.84 8.01
N ALA A 485 -12.10 6.04 7.19
CA ALA A 485 -11.28 4.94 7.71
C ALA A 485 -10.28 5.43 8.77
N TRP A 486 -9.74 6.62 8.60
CA TRP A 486 -8.67 7.15 9.46
C TRP A 486 -9.11 8.27 10.41
N HIS A 487 -10.42 8.38 10.72
CA HIS A 487 -10.99 9.41 11.62
C HIS A 487 -10.59 10.84 11.22
N SER A 488 -10.58 11.11 9.93
CA SER A 488 -10.20 12.41 9.36
C SER A 488 -11.34 13.08 8.58
N GLU A 489 -12.53 12.49 8.53
CA GLU A 489 -13.68 12.93 7.73
C GLU A 489 -14.21 14.32 8.10
N ASN A 490 -13.87 14.82 9.28
CA ASN A 490 -14.21 16.19 9.67
C ASN A 490 -13.33 17.24 8.99
N GLU A 491 -12.16 16.86 8.49
CA GLU A 491 -11.16 17.75 7.89
C GLU A 491 -10.84 17.41 6.44
N LEU A 492 -10.92 16.13 6.05
CA LEU A 492 -10.42 15.59 4.78
C LEU A 492 -11.50 14.80 4.03
N GLY A 493 -11.20 14.47 2.76
CA GLY A 493 -12.01 13.59 1.92
C GLY A 493 -13.21 14.24 1.25
N GLN A 494 -13.50 15.50 1.56
CA GLN A 494 -14.54 16.33 0.94
C GLN A 494 -14.05 17.77 0.82
N LEU A 495 -14.48 18.46 -0.26
CA LEU A 495 -14.28 19.89 -0.38
C LEU A 495 -15.53 20.59 0.20
N ARG A 496 -15.44 21.08 1.44
CA ARG A 496 -16.50 21.83 2.11
C ARG A 496 -15.93 23.04 2.84
N ILE A 497 -16.75 24.06 3.02
CA ILE A 497 -16.32 25.28 3.72
C ILE A 497 -15.81 24.94 5.12
N GLY A 498 -14.61 25.44 5.44
CA GLY A 498 -13.92 25.21 6.71
C GLY A 498 -13.06 23.96 6.77
N ALA A 499 -13.16 23.01 5.82
CA ALA A 499 -12.27 21.85 5.73
C ALA A 499 -10.85 22.28 5.32
N ALA A 500 -9.89 21.42 5.56
CA ALA A 500 -8.53 21.62 5.06
C ALA A 500 -8.52 21.69 3.52
N ALA A 501 -7.71 22.59 2.98
CA ALA A 501 -7.55 22.70 1.53
C ALA A 501 -6.57 21.63 1.03
N ASP A 502 -7.00 20.37 1.12
CA ASP A 502 -6.33 19.21 0.57
C ASP A 502 -7.06 18.83 -0.74
N LEU A 503 -6.46 19.13 -1.89
CA LEU A 503 -7.09 18.95 -3.19
C LEU A 503 -6.09 18.59 -4.28
N VAL A 504 -6.62 18.04 -5.39
CA VAL A 504 -5.90 17.74 -6.62
C VAL A 504 -6.58 18.44 -7.79
N VAL A 505 -5.78 19.08 -8.66
CA VAL A 505 -6.19 19.47 -10.00
C VAL A 505 -5.65 18.43 -10.97
N TRP A 506 -6.55 17.76 -11.68
CA TRP A 506 -6.20 16.77 -12.71
C TRP A 506 -5.93 17.47 -14.05
N SER A 507 -5.09 16.87 -14.91
CA SER A 507 -4.74 17.42 -16.22
C SER A 507 -5.95 17.60 -17.15
N GLU A 508 -7.02 16.82 -16.94
CA GLU A 508 -8.27 16.89 -17.67
C GLU A 508 -9.47 16.63 -16.75
N ASN A 509 -10.69 16.83 -17.27
CA ASN A 509 -11.88 16.40 -16.56
C ASN A 509 -12.13 14.90 -16.80
N LEU A 510 -11.74 14.08 -15.80
CA LEU A 510 -11.84 12.62 -15.84
C LEU A 510 -13.25 12.08 -16.15
N TYR A 511 -14.31 12.85 -15.87
CA TYR A 511 -15.69 12.46 -16.16
C TYR A 511 -16.05 12.53 -17.64
N ASN A 512 -15.21 13.18 -18.45
CA ASN A 512 -15.38 13.27 -19.90
C ASN A 512 -14.57 12.20 -20.67
N LEU A 513 -13.82 11.36 -19.95
CA LEU A 513 -12.86 10.43 -20.54
C LEU A 513 -13.33 8.98 -20.39
N SER A 514 -12.92 8.16 -21.34
CA SER A 514 -13.00 6.70 -21.21
C SER A 514 -11.97 6.20 -20.17
N PRO A 515 -12.15 5.00 -19.59
CA PRO A 515 -11.18 4.45 -18.67
C PRO A 515 -9.74 4.38 -19.22
N ALA A 516 -9.57 4.10 -20.51
CA ALA A 516 -8.25 4.06 -21.13
C ALA A 516 -7.61 5.46 -21.22
N GLU A 517 -8.38 6.49 -21.55
CA GLU A 517 -7.90 7.87 -21.60
C GLU A 517 -7.57 8.40 -20.20
N ILE A 518 -8.20 7.87 -19.14
CA ILE A 518 -7.87 8.22 -17.73
C ILE A 518 -6.44 7.79 -17.39
N LEU A 519 -5.93 6.68 -17.90
CA LEU A 519 -4.54 6.23 -17.68
C LEU A 519 -3.48 7.19 -18.23
N GLU A 520 -3.85 8.03 -19.19
CA GLU A 520 -2.94 9.02 -19.79
C GLU A 520 -2.90 10.34 -19.01
N GLN A 521 -3.73 10.47 -17.98
CA GLN A 521 -3.83 11.68 -17.19
C GLN A 521 -2.86 11.68 -16.01
N ARG A 522 -2.75 12.84 -15.34
CA ARG A 522 -1.90 13.03 -14.17
C ARG A 522 -2.47 14.11 -13.27
N ALA A 523 -1.93 14.20 -12.06
CA ALA A 523 -2.14 15.37 -11.23
C ALA A 523 -1.28 16.54 -11.75
N ASP A 524 -1.91 17.64 -12.17
CA ASP A 524 -1.21 18.87 -12.54
C ASP A 524 -0.83 19.68 -11.30
N LEU A 525 -1.68 19.63 -10.25
CA LEU A 525 -1.39 20.30 -8.99
C LEU A 525 -1.91 19.46 -7.80
N THR A 526 -1.08 19.36 -6.77
CA THR A 526 -1.46 18.76 -5.48
C THR A 526 -1.27 19.77 -4.36
N MET A 527 -2.31 19.98 -3.57
CA MET A 527 -2.32 20.94 -2.45
C MET A 527 -2.66 20.24 -1.14
N VAL A 528 -1.94 20.55 -0.07
CA VAL A 528 -2.18 20.03 1.29
C VAL A 528 -2.21 21.18 2.28
N GLY A 529 -3.37 21.40 2.92
CA GLY A 529 -3.56 22.49 3.86
C GLY A 529 -3.27 23.87 3.26
N GLY A 530 -3.62 24.06 1.97
CA GLY A 530 -3.37 25.28 1.23
C GLY A 530 -1.95 25.48 0.71
N GLU A 531 -1.03 24.59 1.03
CA GLU A 531 0.33 24.55 0.51
C GLU A 531 0.39 23.72 -0.77
N VAL A 532 0.91 24.27 -1.86
CA VAL A 532 1.17 23.52 -3.10
C VAL A 532 2.39 22.65 -2.90
N ILE A 533 2.20 21.32 -2.94
CA ILE A 533 3.26 20.34 -2.75
C ILE A 533 3.75 19.73 -4.06
N HIS A 534 2.96 19.87 -5.13
CA HIS A 534 3.34 19.52 -6.50
C HIS A 534 2.65 20.46 -7.46
N ASP A 535 3.38 20.91 -8.49
CA ASP A 535 2.91 21.77 -9.56
C ASP A 535 3.67 21.39 -10.85
N ALA A 536 3.03 20.58 -11.70
CA ALA A 536 3.64 20.08 -12.93
C ALA A 536 3.91 21.20 -13.97
N GLN A 537 3.20 22.32 -13.88
CA GLN A 537 3.28 23.42 -14.82
C GLN A 537 4.08 24.61 -14.27
N ASN A 538 4.51 24.56 -13.01
CA ASN A 538 5.20 25.64 -12.29
C ASN A 538 4.41 26.97 -12.28
N GLU A 539 3.10 26.90 -12.30
CA GLU A 539 2.22 28.09 -12.38
C GLU A 539 2.11 28.81 -11.04
N LEU A 540 2.26 28.10 -9.89
CA LEU A 540 2.08 28.65 -8.54
C LEU A 540 3.38 28.76 -7.73
N VAL A 541 4.44 28.07 -8.09
CA VAL A 541 5.71 28.10 -7.34
C VAL A 541 6.53 29.35 -7.67
N SER A 542 6.17 30.10 -8.71
CA SER A 542 6.88 31.28 -9.20
C SER A 542 6.38 32.62 -8.68
N GLY A 543 5.60 32.63 -7.57
CA GLY A 543 5.03 33.85 -6.98
C GLY A 543 5.61 34.24 -5.62
#